data_0f6466f391de69798e70f2039e2628a2
#
_entry.id   0f6466f391de69798e70f2039e2628a2
#
_cell.length_a   1.000
_cell.length_b   1.000
_cell.length_c   1.000
_cell.angle_alpha   90.00
_cell.angle_beta   90.00
_cell.angle_gamma   90.00
#
_symmetry.space_group_name_H-M   'P 1'
#
loop_
_entity.id
_entity.type
_entity.pdbx_description
1 polymer ?
#
loop_
_entity_poly.entity_id
_entity_poly.type
_entity_poly.pdbx_seq_one_letter_code
_entity_poly.pdbx_strand_id
1 'polypeptide(L)'
;MRIRQTLASLAVLAVATGTLTACNDGTGATKADTPALNGSASATDTPAAAAGSPTAGGHLDRSGLIEAVTTGPFKAGSAHMTMTMSGAMSVTAEGDVSYAKSGPEMRMTMSMAQMGAGKMDMRVVDGIVYMTIPSVTPAGKFLKIDPNDKSNPMSRSFGSLSEQMDPLTSVRAMRSGVRKVTYVGAENVDGVDADHYRVVVDSAAMFRAMKQHTVPGMPKNLVYDMWLDDHDLLRRMQFEVAGQSVDMSMSRWGVPVSVKAPPASKVVDASSMMKQAG
;
A
#
# COMPACT_ATOMS: atom_id res chain seq x y z
N MET A 1 -24.00 36.18 11.89
CA MET A 1 -24.30 34.79 11.53
C MET A 1 -22.96 34.05 11.42
N ARG A 2 -22.61 33.29 12.48
CA ARG A 2 -21.26 32.70 12.58
C ARG A 2 -21.28 31.32 11.92
N ILE A 3 -20.70 31.19 10.73
CA ILE A 3 -20.48 29.94 10.05
C ILE A 3 -19.23 29.31 10.66
N ARG A 4 -19.41 28.25 11.42
CA ARG A 4 -18.31 27.41 11.92
C ARG A 4 -17.75 26.60 10.74
N GLN A 5 -16.56 26.96 10.32
CA GLN A 5 -15.76 26.16 9.37
C GLN A 5 -15.26 24.90 10.07
N THR A 6 -15.81 23.76 9.73
CA THR A 6 -15.22 22.47 9.98
C THR A 6 -14.33 22.12 8.80
N LEU A 7 -13.04 22.47 8.90
CA LEU A 7 -12.01 21.92 8.05
C LEU A 7 -11.83 20.43 8.43
N ALA A 8 -12.41 19.57 7.61
CA ALA A 8 -12.15 18.14 7.72
C ALA A 8 -10.71 17.87 7.26
N SER A 9 -9.83 17.69 8.23
CA SER A 9 -8.52 17.10 7.99
C SER A 9 -8.73 15.69 7.46
N LEU A 10 -8.30 15.42 6.22
CA LEU A 10 -8.13 14.07 5.70
C LEU A 10 -6.96 13.42 6.43
N ALA A 11 -7.16 13.08 7.68
CA ALA A 11 -6.32 12.13 8.39
C ALA A 11 -6.88 10.75 8.08
N VAL A 12 -6.01 9.85 7.66
CA VAL A 12 -6.27 8.44 7.54
C VAL A 12 -7.00 7.93 8.79
N LEU A 13 -8.24 7.53 8.60
CA LEU A 13 -9.15 6.76 9.44
C LEU A 13 -8.78 6.54 10.91
N ALA A 14 -9.47 7.25 11.78
CA ALA A 14 -9.79 6.75 13.11
C ALA A 14 -11.27 6.33 13.12
N VAL A 15 -11.54 5.03 13.12
CA VAL A 15 -12.88 4.49 13.38
C VAL A 15 -12.96 4.13 14.85
N ALA A 16 -13.75 4.90 15.59
CA ALA A 16 -14.17 4.55 16.95
C ALA A 16 -15.35 3.58 16.85
N THR A 17 -15.16 2.34 17.27
CA THR A 17 -16.25 1.36 17.40
C THR A 17 -16.71 1.31 18.85
N GLY A 18 -18.00 1.59 19.03
CA GLY A 18 -18.73 1.41 20.29
C GLY A 18 -18.86 -0.07 20.65
N THR A 19 -18.67 -0.34 21.92
CA THR A 19 -18.82 -1.64 22.58
C THR A 19 -20.27 -2.10 22.60
N LEU A 20 -20.51 -3.37 22.24
CA LEU A 20 -21.68 -4.13 22.69
C LEU A 20 -21.19 -5.41 23.35
N THR A 21 -21.34 -5.42 24.66
CA THR A 21 -21.25 -6.61 25.51
C THR A 21 -22.49 -7.48 25.35
N ALA A 22 -22.30 -8.77 25.08
CA ALA A 22 -23.33 -9.77 25.35
C ALA A 22 -22.65 -11.00 25.95
N CYS A 23 -22.94 -11.23 27.21
CA CYS A 23 -22.68 -12.47 27.92
C CYS A 23 -23.62 -13.57 27.40
N ASN A 24 -23.16 -14.78 27.24
CA ASN A 24 -23.97 -15.95 27.49
C ASN A 24 -23.11 -17.14 27.96
N ASP A 25 -23.46 -17.62 29.16
CA ASP A 25 -22.97 -18.83 29.77
C ASP A 25 -23.59 -20.08 29.10
N GLY A 26 -22.84 -21.17 29.09
CA GLY A 26 -23.41 -22.47 28.69
C GLY A 26 -22.39 -23.59 28.77
N THR A 27 -22.37 -24.24 29.94
CA THR A 27 -21.69 -25.50 30.29
C THR A 27 -22.06 -26.67 29.38
N GLY A 28 -21.10 -27.58 29.15
CA GLY A 28 -21.39 -28.93 28.63
C GLY A 28 -20.13 -29.75 28.32
N ALA A 29 -19.70 -30.52 29.33
CA ALA A 29 -18.65 -31.54 29.18
C ALA A 29 -19.19 -32.83 28.56
N THR A 30 -18.42 -33.46 27.68
CA THR A 30 -18.42 -34.92 27.50
C THR A 30 -17.06 -35.43 27.01
N LYS A 31 -16.55 -36.39 27.79
CA LYS A 31 -15.37 -37.23 27.47
C LYS A 31 -15.79 -38.37 26.53
N ALA A 32 -14.88 -38.82 25.68
CA ALA A 32 -14.63 -40.22 25.32
C ALA A 32 -13.46 -40.30 24.33
N ASP A 33 -12.43 -40.89 24.77
CA ASP A 33 -11.76 -42.16 24.45
C ASP A 33 -10.86 -42.19 23.20
N THR A 34 -9.56 -42.41 23.53
CA THR A 34 -8.47 -42.86 22.68
C THR A 34 -8.65 -44.34 22.26
N PRO A 35 -8.07 -44.79 21.14
CA PRO A 35 -7.00 -45.78 21.29
C PRO A 35 -5.72 -45.49 20.51
N ALA A 36 -4.63 -45.84 21.15
CA ALA A 36 -3.28 -45.88 20.64
C ALA A 36 -3.07 -47.04 19.65
N LEU A 37 -2.27 -46.83 18.62
CA LEU A 37 -1.54 -47.89 17.94
C LEU A 37 -0.09 -47.44 17.66
N ASN A 38 0.81 -48.25 18.23
CA ASN A 38 2.24 -48.27 18.02
C ASN A 38 2.60 -48.61 16.57
N GLY A 39 3.65 -47.94 16.07
CA GLY A 39 4.34 -48.32 14.86
C GLY A 39 5.76 -47.71 14.84
N SER A 40 6.73 -48.50 15.37
CA SER A 40 8.16 -48.24 15.19
C SER A 40 8.54 -48.40 13.73
N ALA A 41 9.30 -47.47 13.18
CA ALA A 41 10.16 -47.70 12.01
C ALA A 41 11.37 -46.77 12.03
N SER A 42 12.49 -47.42 12.03
CA SER A 42 13.91 -47.18 11.88
C SER A 42 14.36 -45.84 11.27
N ALA A 43 15.37 -45.29 11.91
CA ALA A 43 16.30 -44.29 11.38
C ALA A 43 17.02 -44.81 10.13
N THR A 44 17.07 -43.97 9.09
CA THR A 44 18.00 -44.14 7.98
C THR A 44 18.73 -42.80 7.82
N ASP A 45 20.05 -42.89 7.90
CA ASP A 45 21.02 -41.81 7.71
C ASP A 45 20.79 -41.06 6.40
N THR A 46 20.67 -39.75 6.47
CA THR A 46 20.67 -38.86 5.31
C THR A 46 22.05 -38.23 5.19
N PRO A 47 22.70 -38.31 4.04
CA PRO A 47 23.98 -37.60 3.80
C PRO A 47 23.73 -36.09 3.71
N ALA A 48 24.65 -35.33 4.30
CA ALA A 48 24.70 -33.88 4.19
C ALA A 48 24.71 -33.46 2.71
N ALA A 49 23.66 -32.79 2.29
CA ALA A 49 23.57 -32.17 0.97
C ALA A 49 24.39 -30.88 0.95
N ALA A 50 25.28 -30.81 0.00
CA ALA A 50 26.11 -29.68 -0.35
C ALA A 50 25.26 -28.41 -0.60
N ALA A 51 25.79 -27.25 -0.22
CA ALA A 51 25.26 -25.95 -0.59
C ALA A 51 25.18 -25.84 -2.13
N GLY A 52 23.99 -26.06 -2.66
CA GLY A 52 23.67 -25.85 -4.07
C GLY A 52 23.38 -24.39 -4.31
N SER A 53 23.95 -23.84 -5.36
CA SER A 53 23.58 -22.54 -5.94
C SER A 53 22.08 -22.43 -6.13
N PRO A 54 21.48 -21.22 -6.02
CA PRO A 54 20.03 -21.05 -6.19
C PRO A 54 19.64 -21.49 -7.60
N THR A 55 18.93 -22.59 -7.67
CA THR A 55 18.26 -23.04 -8.90
C THR A 55 17.11 -22.08 -9.17
N ALA A 56 17.00 -21.59 -10.39
CA ALA A 56 15.82 -20.85 -10.84
C ALA A 56 14.56 -21.68 -10.50
N GLY A 57 13.72 -21.16 -9.57
CA GLY A 57 12.53 -21.85 -9.06
C GLY A 57 12.47 -22.01 -7.54
N GLY A 58 13.42 -21.47 -6.77
CA GLY A 58 13.35 -21.44 -5.31
C GLY A 58 12.42 -20.30 -4.82
N HIS A 59 11.48 -20.63 -3.92
CA HIS A 59 10.62 -19.62 -3.33
C HIS A 59 11.41 -18.59 -2.55
N LEU A 60 10.93 -17.32 -2.58
CA LEU A 60 11.58 -16.22 -1.90
C LEU A 60 11.49 -16.38 -0.38
N ASP A 61 12.62 -16.25 0.28
CA ASP A 61 12.68 -16.05 1.72
C ASP A 61 12.36 -14.59 2.08
N ARG A 62 12.48 -14.24 3.36
CA ARG A 62 12.21 -12.87 3.82
C ARG A 62 13.10 -11.84 3.12
N SER A 63 14.37 -12.13 2.90
CA SER A 63 15.32 -11.19 2.28
C SER A 63 15.04 -11.03 0.79
N GLY A 64 14.80 -12.13 0.10
CA GLY A 64 14.44 -12.15 -1.31
C GLY A 64 13.14 -11.39 -1.59
N LEU A 65 12.08 -11.62 -0.79
CA LEU A 65 10.83 -10.89 -0.95
C LEU A 65 11.03 -9.38 -0.73
N ILE A 66 11.76 -8.98 0.31
CA ILE A 66 12.05 -7.56 0.55
C ILE A 66 12.80 -6.95 -0.63
N GLU A 67 13.79 -7.65 -1.18
CA GLU A 67 14.52 -7.20 -2.36
C GLU A 67 13.59 -7.08 -3.58
N ALA A 68 12.77 -8.08 -3.85
CA ALA A 68 11.81 -8.11 -4.94
C ALA A 68 10.90 -6.87 -4.91
N VAL A 69 10.21 -6.62 -3.80
CA VAL A 69 9.24 -5.53 -3.70
C VAL A 69 9.87 -4.14 -3.57
N THR A 70 11.13 -4.04 -3.16
CA THR A 70 11.81 -2.74 -3.00
C THR A 70 12.72 -2.37 -4.15
N THR A 71 13.27 -3.32 -4.87
CA THR A 71 14.25 -3.11 -5.94
C THR A 71 13.67 -3.45 -7.31
N GLY A 72 12.78 -4.43 -7.39
CA GLY A 72 12.11 -4.87 -8.63
C GLY A 72 11.48 -3.72 -9.41
N PRO A 73 10.67 -2.84 -8.78
CA PRO A 73 10.06 -1.69 -9.45
C PRO A 73 11.06 -0.77 -10.15
N PHE A 74 12.21 -0.50 -9.53
CA PHE A 74 13.27 0.34 -10.13
C PHE A 74 13.98 -0.36 -11.28
N LYS A 75 14.15 -1.68 -11.22
CA LYS A 75 14.71 -2.47 -12.33
C LYS A 75 13.75 -2.50 -13.52
N ALA A 76 12.45 -2.64 -13.26
CA ALA A 76 11.43 -2.62 -14.29
C ALA A 76 11.20 -1.23 -14.90
N GLY A 77 11.38 -0.15 -14.12
CA GLY A 77 11.33 1.23 -14.56
C GLY A 77 9.94 1.85 -14.62
N SER A 78 8.88 1.08 -14.80
CA SER A 78 7.50 1.58 -14.86
C SER A 78 6.49 0.48 -14.61
N ALA A 79 5.27 0.86 -14.23
CA ALA A 79 4.13 -0.04 -14.11
C ALA A 79 2.81 0.72 -14.29
N HIS A 80 1.77 -0.03 -14.61
CA HIS A 80 0.38 0.38 -14.42
C HIS A 80 -0.16 -0.20 -13.12
N MET A 81 -0.85 0.61 -12.34
CA MET A 81 -1.41 0.24 -11.05
C MET A 81 -2.91 0.44 -11.04
N THR A 82 -3.64 -0.50 -10.47
CA THR A 82 -5.03 -0.35 -10.07
C THR A 82 -5.16 -0.64 -8.58
N MET A 83 -6.03 0.08 -7.89
CA MET A 83 -6.28 -0.13 -6.46
C MET A 83 -7.78 0.02 -6.19
N THR A 84 -8.30 -0.89 -5.39
CA THR A 84 -9.65 -0.81 -4.84
C THR A 84 -9.56 -0.90 -3.32
N MET A 85 -10.17 0.06 -2.65
CA MET A 85 -10.38 0.02 -1.20
C MET A 85 -11.88 -0.08 -0.95
N SER A 86 -12.28 -1.02 -0.11
CA SER A 86 -13.69 -1.26 0.25
C SER A 86 -13.84 -1.44 1.75
N GLY A 87 -15.02 -1.06 2.27
CA GLY A 87 -15.35 -1.05 3.69
C GLY A 87 -16.16 0.20 4.03
N ALA A 88 -15.82 0.91 5.11
CA ALA A 88 -16.49 2.15 5.48
C ALA A 88 -16.33 3.26 4.42
N MET A 89 -15.24 3.22 3.65
CA MET A 89 -15.04 4.06 2.46
C MET A 89 -14.78 3.16 1.25
N SER A 90 -15.31 3.58 0.08
CA SER A 90 -15.02 2.94 -1.19
C SER A 90 -14.22 3.91 -2.05
N VAL A 91 -13.01 3.48 -2.42
CA VAL A 91 -12.09 4.22 -3.29
C VAL A 91 -11.60 3.30 -4.38
N THR A 92 -11.64 3.77 -5.62
CA THR A 92 -10.94 3.13 -6.73
C THR A 92 -9.90 4.09 -7.27
N ALA A 93 -8.74 3.57 -7.60
CA ALA A 93 -7.66 4.34 -8.21
C ALA A 93 -7.02 3.54 -9.33
N GLU A 94 -6.65 4.21 -10.41
CA GLU A 94 -5.88 3.62 -11.50
C GLU A 94 -4.88 4.63 -12.04
N GLY A 95 -3.74 4.16 -12.51
CA GLY A 95 -2.75 5.06 -13.06
C GLY A 95 -1.45 4.38 -13.46
N ASP A 96 -0.51 5.21 -13.86
CA ASP A 96 0.81 4.79 -14.31
C ASP A 96 1.87 5.41 -13.40
N VAL A 97 2.90 4.62 -13.09
CA VAL A 97 4.06 5.03 -12.29
C VAL A 97 5.33 4.81 -13.11
N SER A 98 6.21 5.79 -13.09
CA SER A 98 7.58 5.69 -13.58
C SER A 98 8.54 5.76 -12.41
N TYR A 99 9.43 4.77 -12.28
CA TYR A 99 10.42 4.68 -11.21
C TYR A 99 11.76 5.25 -11.68
N ALA A 100 11.80 6.56 -11.91
CA ALA A 100 13.04 7.23 -12.32
C ALA A 100 14.02 7.42 -11.14
N LYS A 101 15.32 7.54 -11.45
CA LYS A 101 16.36 7.83 -10.43
C LYS A 101 16.19 9.18 -9.75
N SER A 102 15.57 10.15 -10.43
CA SER A 102 15.24 11.49 -9.92
C SER A 102 14.09 11.47 -8.91
N GLY A 103 13.40 10.35 -8.77
CA GLY A 103 12.20 10.16 -7.98
C GLY A 103 11.06 9.58 -8.82
N PRO A 104 10.06 8.98 -8.18
CA PRO A 104 8.92 8.43 -8.91
C PRO A 104 8.08 9.55 -9.51
N GLU A 105 7.71 9.37 -10.77
CA GLU A 105 6.67 10.17 -11.43
C GLU A 105 5.40 9.33 -11.52
N MET A 106 4.25 9.94 -11.28
CA MET A 106 2.99 9.21 -11.21
C MET A 106 1.86 10.04 -11.80
N ARG A 107 0.98 9.37 -12.51
CA ARG A 107 -0.34 9.88 -12.86
C ARG A 107 -1.38 8.89 -12.39
N MET A 108 -2.34 9.37 -11.62
CA MET A 108 -3.39 8.53 -11.04
C MET A 108 -4.74 9.22 -11.13
N THR A 109 -5.77 8.46 -11.45
CA THR A 109 -7.17 8.89 -11.37
C THR A 109 -7.83 8.13 -10.23
N MET A 110 -8.49 8.86 -9.32
CA MET A 110 -9.18 8.28 -8.17
C MET A 110 -10.65 8.64 -8.20
N SER A 111 -11.50 7.71 -7.76
CA SER A 111 -12.93 7.92 -7.53
C SER A 111 -13.26 7.52 -6.10
N MET A 112 -14.01 8.35 -5.40
CA MET A 112 -14.50 8.08 -4.04
C MET A 112 -16.02 8.14 -4.07
N ALA A 113 -16.68 7.05 -3.65
CA ALA A 113 -18.15 7.00 -3.66
C ALA A 113 -18.80 8.12 -2.84
N GLN A 114 -18.17 8.51 -1.73
CA GLN A 114 -18.67 9.55 -0.82
C GLN A 114 -18.55 10.98 -1.37
N MET A 115 -17.69 11.21 -2.37
CA MET A 115 -17.49 12.53 -3.00
C MET A 115 -18.40 12.77 -4.21
N GLY A 116 -19.34 11.85 -4.47
CA GLY A 116 -20.21 11.90 -5.65
C GLY A 116 -19.47 11.48 -6.93
N ALA A 117 -20.03 11.82 -8.10
CA ALA A 117 -19.53 11.38 -9.40
C ALA A 117 -18.20 12.03 -9.85
N GLY A 118 -17.55 12.80 -8.99
CA GLY A 118 -16.30 13.50 -9.33
C GLY A 118 -15.09 12.56 -9.28
N LYS A 119 -14.27 12.63 -10.34
CA LYS A 119 -12.95 11.97 -10.35
C LYS A 119 -11.87 12.97 -9.96
N MET A 120 -10.90 12.51 -9.17
CA MET A 120 -9.70 13.25 -8.83
C MET A 120 -8.57 12.78 -9.75
N ASP A 121 -7.93 13.70 -10.46
CA ASP A 121 -6.69 13.43 -11.22
C ASP A 121 -5.53 13.92 -10.33
N MET A 122 -4.54 13.08 -10.13
CA MET A 122 -3.32 13.41 -9.40
C MET A 122 -2.11 13.09 -10.26
N ARG A 123 -1.14 14.01 -10.27
CA ARG A 123 0.16 13.80 -10.93
C ARG A 123 1.25 14.22 -9.99
N VAL A 124 2.32 13.44 -10.00
CA VAL A 124 3.57 13.78 -9.32
C VAL A 124 4.65 13.86 -10.39
N VAL A 125 5.25 15.02 -10.55
CA VAL A 125 6.30 15.30 -11.53
C VAL A 125 7.35 16.16 -10.86
N ASP A 126 8.61 15.77 -10.91
CA ASP A 126 9.74 16.47 -10.26
C ASP A 126 9.49 16.78 -8.77
N GLY A 127 8.81 15.87 -8.06
CA GLY A 127 8.46 16.04 -6.66
C GLY A 127 7.31 17.02 -6.39
N ILE A 128 6.75 17.65 -7.42
CA ILE A 128 5.58 18.54 -7.32
C ILE A 128 4.30 17.74 -7.53
N VAL A 129 3.30 17.97 -6.67
CA VAL A 129 1.97 17.35 -6.78
C VAL A 129 1.03 18.32 -7.50
N TYR A 130 0.39 17.81 -8.54
CA TYR A 130 -0.69 18.47 -9.25
C TYR A 130 -1.96 17.64 -9.08
N MET A 131 -3.04 18.24 -8.59
CA MET A 131 -4.27 17.49 -8.36
C MET A 131 -5.52 18.30 -8.66
N THR A 132 -6.58 17.58 -9.06
CA THR A 132 -7.93 18.14 -9.14
C THR A 132 -8.72 17.61 -7.94
N ILE A 133 -9.43 18.49 -7.25
CA ILE A 133 -10.34 18.10 -6.17
C ILE A 133 -11.74 18.53 -6.60
N PRO A 134 -12.69 17.58 -6.80
CA PRO A 134 -14.07 17.95 -7.14
C PRO A 134 -14.62 18.98 -6.18
N SER A 135 -15.36 19.95 -6.69
CA SER A 135 -15.97 21.07 -5.93
C SER A 135 -15.00 22.08 -5.29
N VAL A 136 -13.70 21.85 -5.31
CA VAL A 136 -12.68 22.77 -4.78
C VAL A 136 -11.87 23.41 -5.90
N THR A 137 -11.39 22.55 -6.82
CA THR A 137 -10.55 23.02 -7.94
C THR A 137 -11.44 23.61 -9.04
N PRO A 138 -11.13 24.81 -9.57
CA PRO A 138 -11.85 25.34 -10.71
C PRO A 138 -11.83 24.36 -11.90
N ALA A 139 -12.90 24.32 -12.67
CA ALA A 139 -13.07 23.37 -13.77
C ALA A 139 -11.88 23.44 -14.75
N GLY A 140 -11.31 22.26 -15.05
CA GLY A 140 -10.16 22.12 -15.96
C GLY A 140 -8.83 22.64 -15.45
N LYS A 141 -8.74 23.01 -14.17
CA LYS A 141 -7.49 23.42 -13.51
C LYS A 141 -6.95 22.34 -12.58
N PHE A 142 -5.67 22.47 -12.24
CA PHE A 142 -4.97 21.66 -11.26
C PHE A 142 -4.45 22.55 -10.14
N LEU A 143 -4.62 22.11 -8.90
CA LEU A 143 -3.90 22.70 -7.77
C LEU A 143 -2.46 22.21 -7.83
N LYS A 144 -1.52 23.15 -7.79
CA LYS A 144 -0.10 22.87 -7.61
C LYS A 144 0.22 22.91 -6.13
N ILE A 145 0.84 21.86 -5.64
CA ILE A 145 1.31 21.75 -4.26
C ILE A 145 2.79 21.38 -4.31
N ASP A 146 3.63 22.27 -3.85
CA ASP A 146 5.06 22.02 -3.65
C ASP A 146 5.26 21.53 -2.21
N PRO A 147 5.65 20.26 -1.98
CA PRO A 147 5.86 19.74 -0.62
C PRO A 147 6.95 20.51 0.16
N ASN A 148 7.86 21.21 -0.53
CA ASN A 148 8.94 21.98 0.09
C ASN A 148 8.50 23.40 0.49
N ASP A 149 7.36 23.88 0.02
CA ASP A 149 6.83 25.20 0.39
C ASP A 149 6.23 25.16 1.80
N LYS A 150 7.04 25.49 2.80
CA LYS A 150 6.65 25.54 4.21
C LYS A 150 5.59 26.61 4.53
N SER A 151 5.39 27.58 3.65
CA SER A 151 4.39 28.65 3.82
C SER A 151 2.97 28.15 3.53
N ASN A 152 2.82 27.07 2.76
CA ASN A 152 1.56 26.51 2.38
C ASN A 152 1.11 25.42 3.37
N PRO A 153 -0.03 25.58 4.08
CA PRO A 153 -0.54 24.55 4.99
C PRO A 153 -0.78 23.18 4.33
N MET A 154 -1.18 23.16 3.06
CA MET A 154 -1.34 21.92 2.30
C MET A 154 -0.02 21.21 2.08
N SER A 155 1.07 21.96 1.87
CA SER A 155 2.41 21.38 1.68
C SER A 155 2.87 20.56 2.88
N ARG A 156 2.46 20.90 4.09
CA ARG A 156 2.75 20.11 5.30
C ARG A 156 2.07 18.74 5.28
N SER A 157 0.84 18.66 4.80
CA SER A 157 0.12 17.40 4.66
C SER A 157 0.70 16.52 3.53
N PHE A 158 1.16 17.15 2.44
CA PHE A 158 1.78 16.46 1.31
C PHE A 158 3.29 16.21 1.47
N GLY A 159 3.97 16.95 2.34
CA GLY A 159 5.38 16.71 2.69
C GLY A 159 5.59 15.33 3.30
N SER A 160 4.67 14.90 4.16
CA SER A 160 4.69 13.53 4.72
C SER A 160 4.46 12.47 3.64
N LEU A 161 3.66 12.75 2.63
CA LEU A 161 3.45 11.84 1.48
C LEU A 161 4.72 11.72 0.65
N SER A 162 5.44 12.82 0.39
CA SER A 162 6.71 12.81 -0.33
C SER A 162 7.77 11.98 0.40
N GLU A 163 7.85 12.10 1.75
CA GLU A 163 8.75 11.27 2.55
C GLU A 163 8.38 9.78 2.50
N GLN A 164 7.10 9.44 2.39
CA GLN A 164 6.63 8.07 2.23
C GLN A 164 6.94 7.49 0.84
N MET A 165 7.04 8.33 -0.17
CA MET A 165 7.42 7.96 -1.52
C MET A 165 8.94 7.81 -1.69
N ASP A 166 9.76 8.18 -0.68
CA ASP A 166 11.20 7.95 -0.71
C ASP A 166 11.50 6.43 -0.69
N PRO A 167 12.17 5.91 -1.73
CA PRO A 167 12.46 4.49 -1.84
C PRO A 167 13.25 3.94 -0.65
N LEU A 168 14.20 4.72 -0.13
CA LEU A 168 15.01 4.30 1.02
C LEU A 168 14.17 4.17 2.30
N THR A 169 13.18 5.02 2.46
CA THR A 169 12.24 4.94 3.57
C THR A 169 11.37 3.70 3.45
N SER A 170 10.86 3.40 2.25
CA SER A 170 10.07 2.19 1.99
C SER A 170 10.87 0.91 2.23
N VAL A 171 12.11 0.82 1.72
CA VAL A 171 13.02 -0.31 1.97
C VAL A 171 13.26 -0.50 3.48
N ARG A 172 13.51 0.59 4.18
CA ARG A 172 13.77 0.57 5.63
C ARG A 172 12.55 0.11 6.42
N ALA A 173 11.36 0.59 6.03
CA ALA A 173 10.08 0.19 6.63
C ALA A 173 9.82 -1.30 6.43
N MET A 174 9.99 -1.81 5.21
CA MET A 174 9.83 -3.23 4.90
C MET A 174 10.81 -4.10 5.69
N ARG A 175 12.11 -3.77 5.69
CA ARG A 175 13.12 -4.51 6.46
C ARG A 175 12.83 -4.54 7.96
N SER A 176 12.32 -3.45 8.51
CA SER A 176 12.00 -3.34 9.93
C SER A 176 10.69 -4.04 10.30
N GLY A 177 9.69 -3.98 9.41
CA GLY A 177 8.33 -4.45 9.66
C GLY A 177 8.14 -5.94 9.39
N VAL A 178 8.66 -6.48 8.29
CA VAL A 178 8.43 -7.88 7.89
C VAL A 178 8.98 -8.84 8.93
N ARG A 179 8.10 -9.69 9.48
CA ARG A 179 8.43 -10.70 10.50
C ARG A 179 8.47 -12.10 9.92
N LYS A 180 7.53 -12.43 9.06
CA LYS A 180 7.41 -13.76 8.49
C LYS A 180 6.98 -13.66 7.04
N VAL A 181 7.58 -14.50 6.19
CA VAL A 181 7.16 -14.75 4.82
C VAL A 181 6.86 -16.24 4.72
N THR A 182 5.74 -16.58 4.13
CA THR A 182 5.31 -17.96 3.92
C THR A 182 4.85 -18.10 2.48
N TYR A 183 5.47 -18.98 1.74
CA TYR A 183 4.97 -19.40 0.43
C TYR A 183 3.66 -20.17 0.61
N VAL A 184 2.64 -19.82 -0.16
CA VAL A 184 1.29 -20.41 -0.07
C VAL A 184 1.05 -21.37 -1.24
N GLY A 185 1.49 -21.00 -2.43
CA GLY A 185 1.28 -21.78 -3.66
C GLY A 185 1.48 -20.92 -4.90
N ALA A 186 1.43 -21.53 -6.07
CA ALA A 186 1.38 -20.85 -7.35
C ALA A 186 -0.08 -20.64 -7.76
N GLU A 187 -0.40 -19.47 -8.26
CA GLU A 187 -1.74 -19.08 -8.69
C GLU A 187 -1.68 -18.28 -9.99
N ASN A 188 -2.74 -18.32 -10.81
CA ASN A 188 -2.84 -17.46 -11.98
C ASN A 188 -3.53 -16.15 -11.60
N VAL A 189 -2.84 -15.03 -11.81
CA VAL A 189 -3.34 -13.68 -11.56
C VAL A 189 -3.42 -12.93 -12.88
N ASP A 190 -4.63 -12.64 -13.33
CA ASP A 190 -4.91 -11.91 -14.58
C ASP A 190 -4.18 -12.48 -15.81
N GLY A 191 -4.08 -13.82 -15.90
CA GLY A 191 -3.43 -14.53 -17.00
C GLY A 191 -1.91 -14.69 -16.86
N VAL A 192 -1.34 -14.31 -15.73
CA VAL A 192 0.08 -14.47 -15.41
C VAL A 192 0.23 -15.44 -14.23
N ASP A 193 1.10 -16.42 -14.37
CA ASP A 193 1.43 -17.32 -13.27
C ASP A 193 2.28 -16.57 -12.24
N ALA A 194 1.90 -16.67 -10.98
CA ALA A 194 2.50 -15.93 -9.89
C ALA A 194 2.58 -16.77 -8.62
N ASP A 195 3.65 -16.60 -7.88
CA ASP A 195 3.85 -17.20 -6.57
C ASP A 195 3.15 -16.37 -5.49
N HIS A 196 2.27 -17.01 -4.73
CA HIS A 196 1.54 -16.40 -3.63
C HIS A 196 2.34 -16.50 -2.34
N TYR A 197 2.58 -15.36 -1.72
CA TYR A 197 3.25 -15.23 -0.42
C TYR A 197 2.33 -14.58 0.60
N ARG A 198 2.27 -15.16 1.80
CA ARG A 198 1.65 -14.54 2.97
C ARG A 198 2.72 -13.90 3.83
N VAL A 199 2.61 -12.59 4.03
CA VAL A 199 3.62 -11.75 4.68
C VAL A 199 3.05 -11.15 5.95
N VAL A 200 3.66 -11.43 7.09
CA VAL A 200 3.28 -10.83 8.39
C VAL A 200 4.20 -9.67 8.68
N VAL A 201 3.62 -8.50 8.91
CA VAL A 201 4.32 -7.24 9.15
C VAL A 201 3.96 -6.69 10.53
N ASP A 202 4.96 -6.38 11.35
CA ASP A 202 4.79 -5.66 12.61
C ASP A 202 4.50 -4.19 12.32
N SER A 203 3.27 -3.77 12.61
CA SER A 203 2.79 -2.42 12.34
C SER A 203 3.62 -1.36 13.04
N ALA A 204 3.92 -1.55 14.32
CA ALA A 204 4.66 -0.55 15.12
C ALA A 204 6.09 -0.38 14.61
N ALA A 205 6.76 -1.47 14.23
CA ALA A 205 8.11 -1.41 13.67
C ALA A 205 8.12 -0.72 12.29
N MET A 206 7.15 -1.01 11.44
CA MET A 206 6.99 -0.39 10.13
C MET A 206 6.73 1.12 10.25
N PHE A 207 5.73 1.55 11.05
CA PHE A 207 5.40 2.96 11.23
C PHE A 207 6.56 3.74 11.86
N ARG A 208 7.26 3.16 12.84
CA ARG A 208 8.45 3.78 13.43
C ARG A 208 9.56 4.01 12.40
N ALA A 209 9.80 3.04 11.51
CA ALA A 209 10.78 3.18 10.45
C ALA A 209 10.41 4.27 9.43
N MET A 210 9.11 4.52 9.22
CA MET A 210 8.58 5.63 8.43
C MET A 210 8.50 6.95 9.19
N LYS A 211 8.98 7.02 10.45
CA LYS A 211 8.88 8.18 11.35
C LYS A 211 7.42 8.62 11.60
N GLN A 212 6.50 7.67 11.58
CA GLN A 212 5.08 7.89 11.81
C GLN A 212 4.61 7.27 13.12
N HIS A 213 3.52 7.79 13.65
CA HIS A 213 2.86 7.22 14.81
C HIS A 213 1.83 6.17 14.39
N THR A 214 1.73 5.10 15.16
CA THR A 214 0.63 4.15 14.99
C THR A 214 -0.69 4.82 15.37
N VAL A 215 -1.74 4.57 14.59
CA VAL A 215 -3.07 5.05 14.92
C VAL A 215 -3.73 4.14 15.97
N PRO A 216 -4.56 4.68 16.88
CA PRO A 216 -5.34 3.87 17.80
C PRO A 216 -6.17 2.82 17.06
N GLY A 217 -6.20 1.57 17.57
CA GLY A 217 -6.92 0.47 16.94
C GLY A 217 -6.15 -0.24 15.80
N MET A 218 -4.93 0.17 15.49
CA MET A 218 -4.09 -0.53 14.52
C MET A 218 -3.72 -1.93 15.04
N PRO A 219 -3.94 -3.00 14.26
CA PRO A 219 -3.49 -4.33 14.63
C PRO A 219 -1.98 -4.38 14.85
N LYS A 220 -1.53 -5.18 15.83
CA LYS A 220 -0.08 -5.40 16.07
C LYS A 220 0.62 -5.94 14.83
N ASN A 221 -0.03 -6.85 14.13
CA ASN A 221 0.46 -7.43 12.89
C ASN A 221 -0.54 -7.15 11.77
N LEU A 222 -0.04 -6.69 10.63
CA LEU A 222 -0.75 -6.67 9.37
C LEU A 222 -0.36 -7.91 8.59
N VAL A 223 -1.32 -8.51 7.90
CA VAL A 223 -1.09 -9.65 7.02
C VAL A 223 -1.35 -9.20 5.60
N TYR A 224 -0.34 -9.38 4.76
CA TYR A 224 -0.43 -9.11 3.33
C TYR A 224 -0.39 -10.43 2.58
N ASP A 225 -1.28 -10.59 1.62
CA ASP A 225 -1.16 -11.60 0.59
C ASP A 225 -0.59 -10.93 -0.66
N MET A 226 0.54 -11.45 -1.17
CA MET A 226 1.31 -10.88 -2.28
C MET A 226 1.54 -11.94 -3.34
N TRP A 227 1.34 -11.59 -4.60
CA TRP A 227 1.59 -12.45 -5.76
C TRP A 227 2.69 -11.83 -6.60
N LEU A 228 3.77 -12.57 -6.79
CA LEU A 228 4.93 -12.16 -7.58
C LEU A 228 5.07 -13.09 -8.77
N ASP A 229 5.37 -12.54 -9.95
CA ASP A 229 5.62 -13.33 -11.15
C ASP A 229 7.04 -13.96 -11.18
N ASP A 230 7.35 -14.65 -12.25
CA ASP A 230 8.64 -15.33 -12.49
C ASP A 230 9.85 -14.36 -12.60
N HIS A 231 9.60 -13.05 -12.66
CA HIS A 231 10.61 -11.99 -12.60
C HIS A 231 10.65 -11.29 -11.24
N ASP A 232 10.01 -11.87 -10.22
CA ASP A 232 9.88 -11.30 -8.87
C ASP A 232 9.16 -9.94 -8.86
N LEU A 233 8.32 -9.64 -9.86
CA LEU A 233 7.55 -8.41 -9.92
C LEU A 233 6.15 -8.62 -9.31
N LEU A 234 5.75 -7.69 -8.47
CA LEU A 234 4.45 -7.73 -7.81
C LEU A 234 3.32 -7.64 -8.83
N ARG A 235 2.42 -8.62 -8.86
CA ARG A 235 1.21 -8.64 -9.68
C ARG A 235 -0.02 -8.21 -8.90
N ARG A 236 -0.12 -8.67 -7.65
CA ARG A 236 -1.25 -8.33 -6.79
C ARG A 236 -0.81 -8.25 -5.34
N MET A 237 -1.46 -7.40 -4.58
CA MET A 237 -1.33 -7.32 -3.13
C MET A 237 -2.69 -7.09 -2.51
N GLN A 238 -3.01 -7.88 -1.49
CA GLN A 238 -4.22 -7.73 -0.71
C GLN A 238 -3.90 -7.64 0.77
N PHE A 239 -4.63 -6.82 1.49
CA PHE A 239 -4.58 -6.77 2.95
C PHE A 239 -5.84 -6.13 3.53
N GLU A 240 -6.05 -6.36 4.82
CA GLU A 240 -7.11 -5.71 5.59
C GLU A 240 -6.52 -4.90 6.73
N VAL A 241 -7.06 -3.71 6.93
CA VAL A 241 -6.69 -2.83 8.04
C VAL A 241 -7.90 -2.03 8.51
N ALA A 242 -8.18 -2.08 9.82
CA ALA A 242 -9.26 -1.32 10.45
C ALA A 242 -10.63 -1.47 9.74
N GLY A 243 -10.97 -2.68 9.29
CA GLY A 243 -12.24 -2.97 8.59
C GLY A 243 -12.30 -2.46 7.15
N GLN A 244 -11.16 -2.06 6.59
CA GLN A 244 -10.99 -1.73 5.18
C GLN A 244 -10.23 -2.86 4.50
N SER A 245 -10.75 -3.36 3.38
CA SER A 245 -10.03 -4.27 2.49
C SER A 245 -9.38 -3.46 1.37
N VAL A 246 -8.10 -3.72 1.12
CA VAL A 246 -7.33 -3.12 0.03
C VAL A 246 -6.90 -4.22 -0.93
N ASP A 247 -7.16 -4.01 -2.20
CA ASP A 247 -6.72 -4.84 -3.31
C ASP A 247 -6.00 -3.96 -4.32
N MET A 248 -4.75 -4.27 -4.60
CA MET A 248 -3.91 -3.55 -5.54
C MET A 248 -3.34 -4.53 -6.57
N SER A 249 -3.46 -4.19 -7.85
CA SER A 249 -2.84 -4.93 -8.95
C SER A 249 -1.82 -4.07 -9.66
N MET A 250 -0.74 -4.72 -10.11
CA MET A 250 0.33 -4.11 -10.88
C MET A 250 0.49 -4.86 -12.19
N SER A 251 0.57 -4.14 -13.28
CA SER A 251 0.66 -4.72 -14.64
C SER A 251 1.53 -3.86 -15.54
N ARG A 252 1.72 -4.30 -16.79
CA ARG A 252 2.48 -3.56 -17.81
C ARG A 252 3.85 -3.08 -17.31
N TRP A 253 4.52 -3.90 -16.51
CA TRP A 253 5.86 -3.64 -16.04
C TRP A 253 6.82 -3.38 -17.20
N GLY A 254 7.68 -2.35 -17.08
CA GLY A 254 8.69 -2.00 -18.08
C GLY A 254 8.15 -1.31 -19.33
N VAL A 255 6.82 -1.17 -19.50
CA VAL A 255 6.27 -0.41 -20.62
C VAL A 255 6.54 1.08 -20.43
N PRO A 256 7.20 1.76 -21.38
CA PRO A 256 7.55 3.17 -21.21
C PRO A 256 6.34 4.05 -20.87
N VAL A 257 6.45 4.78 -19.76
CA VAL A 257 5.45 5.72 -19.29
C VAL A 257 6.04 7.13 -19.30
N SER A 258 5.26 8.10 -19.75
CA SER A 258 5.62 9.52 -19.71
C SER A 258 4.55 10.28 -18.93
N VAL A 259 4.89 10.69 -17.73
CA VAL A 259 4.06 11.57 -16.90
C VAL A 259 4.50 13.01 -17.13
N LYS A 260 3.57 13.90 -17.39
CA LYS A 260 3.87 15.34 -17.66
C LYS A 260 3.08 16.22 -16.71
N ALA A 261 3.71 17.28 -16.24
CA ALA A 261 3.02 18.34 -15.53
C ALA A 261 1.89 18.92 -16.40
N PRO A 262 0.79 19.36 -15.81
CA PRO A 262 -0.23 20.10 -16.55
C PRO A 262 0.34 21.36 -17.18
N PRO A 263 -0.17 21.83 -18.33
CA PRO A 263 0.23 23.12 -18.90
C PRO A 263 0.06 24.25 -17.87
N ALA A 264 1.00 25.20 -17.84
CA ALA A 264 1.00 26.29 -16.88
C ALA A 264 -0.33 27.07 -16.84
N SER A 265 -1.00 27.22 -17.99
CA SER A 265 -2.33 27.84 -18.09
C SER A 265 -3.44 27.08 -17.36
N LYS A 266 -3.22 25.79 -17.03
CA LYS A 266 -4.15 24.95 -16.27
C LYS A 266 -3.74 24.77 -14.81
N VAL A 267 -2.70 25.44 -14.35
CA VAL A 267 -2.19 25.32 -12.98
C VAL A 267 -2.62 26.52 -12.15
N VAL A 268 -3.12 26.24 -10.95
CA VAL A 268 -3.44 27.25 -9.93
C VAL A 268 -2.61 26.88 -8.69
N ASP A 269 -1.92 27.87 -8.13
CA ASP A 269 -1.18 27.65 -6.89
C ASP A 269 -2.15 27.56 -5.71
N ALA A 270 -2.04 26.49 -4.92
CA ALA A 270 -2.90 26.26 -3.77
C ALA A 270 -2.79 27.37 -2.72
N SER A 271 -1.61 28.01 -2.59
CA SER A 271 -1.42 29.15 -1.68
C SER A 271 -2.18 30.40 -2.10
N SER A 272 -2.34 30.62 -3.40
CA SER A 272 -3.10 31.74 -3.93
C SER A 272 -4.61 31.62 -3.71
N MET A 273 -5.15 30.39 -3.80
CA MET A 273 -6.58 30.15 -3.55
C MET A 273 -6.95 30.39 -2.09
N MET A 274 -6.11 30.01 -1.15
CA MET A 274 -6.40 30.26 0.27
C MET A 274 -6.36 31.73 0.65
N LYS A 275 -5.51 32.55 -0.02
CA LYS A 275 -5.49 34.01 0.18
C LYS A 275 -6.74 34.71 -0.34
N GLN A 276 -7.45 34.14 -1.30
CA GLN A 276 -8.69 34.70 -1.85
C GLN A 276 -9.94 34.28 -1.06
N ALA A 277 -9.85 33.25 -0.24
CA ALA A 277 -10.96 32.72 0.56
C ALA A 277 -11.01 33.29 2.01
N GLY A 278 -10.02 34.06 2.44
CA GLY A 278 -9.93 34.74 3.74
C GLY A 278 -10.02 36.23 3.59
#